data_62b080b6a6b114f9f5953eb36abbb313
#
_entry.id   62b080b6a6b114f9f5953eb36abbb313
#
_cell.length_a   1.000
_cell.length_b   1.000
_cell.length_c   1.000
_cell.angle_alpha   90.00
_cell.angle_beta   90.00
_cell.angle_gamma   90.00
#
_symmetry.space_group_name_H-M   'P 1'
#
loop_
_entity.id
_entity.type
_entity.pdbx_description
1 polymer ?
#
loop_
_entity_poly.entity_id
_entity_poly.type
_entity_poly.pdbx_seq_one_letter_code
_entity_poly.pdbx_strand_id
1 'polypeptide(L)'
;GSVVPVDKSELPVLLPKDVNLDTKGNPLEMHPTWKNTIHKKTGEKAKRETDTLDTFVDSSWYFFRFCSPNYSSAPFDEKQIEKWMPVDQYIGGIEHAILHLLYSRFFTKSINSIYKNINIREPFKNLFTQGMVCHETYKDIKGNWLYPDEVEKVSEGVKIKKSDKQNVIIGPPESMSKSKKNTVDPEIMIKQYGADSVRWFILSDSPPEKDVQWSDTGVVSSNKFLQKIWNLNNLINHRKNKSINQKIVESFNLEIDQLIYKIDKSIEEFKFNVSIAHFYE
;
A
#
# COMPACT_ATOMS: atom_id res chain seq x y z
N GLY A 1 25.26 -21.94 -28.40
CA GLY A 1 25.93 -22.54 -27.22
C GLY A 1 24.89 -23.11 -26.27
N SER A 2 25.27 -23.99 -25.38
CA SER A 2 24.39 -24.51 -24.35
C SER A 2 24.26 -23.53 -23.19
N VAL A 3 23.07 -23.42 -22.62
CA VAL A 3 22.81 -22.63 -21.38
C VAL A 3 23.25 -23.48 -20.19
N VAL A 4 24.11 -22.93 -19.35
CA VAL A 4 24.62 -23.61 -18.16
C VAL A 4 24.45 -22.71 -16.90
N PRO A 5 24.15 -23.29 -15.74
CA PRO A 5 24.04 -22.48 -14.52
C PRO A 5 25.42 -22.05 -14.03
N VAL A 6 25.49 -20.88 -13.39
CA VAL A 6 26.70 -20.42 -12.68
C VAL A 6 27.00 -21.39 -11.54
N ASP A 7 28.29 -21.65 -11.28
CA ASP A 7 28.69 -22.49 -10.14
C ASP A 7 28.27 -21.85 -8.81
N LYS A 8 27.80 -22.68 -7.87
CA LYS A 8 27.33 -22.18 -6.55
C LYS A 8 28.40 -21.39 -5.79
N SER A 9 29.68 -21.69 -6.00
CA SER A 9 30.81 -20.98 -5.38
C SER A 9 31.03 -19.57 -5.94
N GLU A 10 30.39 -19.23 -7.06
CA GLU A 10 30.47 -17.92 -7.71
C GLU A 10 29.23 -17.03 -7.39
N LEU A 11 28.33 -17.52 -6.54
CA LEU A 11 27.18 -16.75 -6.08
C LEU A 11 27.53 -15.89 -4.84
N PRO A 12 26.95 -14.68 -4.74
CA PRO A 12 26.06 -14.02 -5.69
C PRO A 12 26.80 -13.45 -6.91
N VAL A 13 26.16 -13.43 -8.07
CA VAL A 13 26.67 -12.73 -9.25
C VAL A 13 26.42 -11.24 -9.05
N LEU A 14 27.48 -10.47 -8.81
CA LEU A 14 27.40 -9.04 -8.57
C LEU A 14 27.28 -8.27 -9.89
N LEU A 15 26.38 -7.30 -9.93
CA LEU A 15 26.27 -6.36 -11.03
C LEU A 15 27.45 -5.38 -11.01
N PRO A 16 27.92 -4.92 -12.20
CA PRO A 16 28.97 -3.92 -12.28
C PRO A 16 28.48 -2.57 -11.73
N LYS A 17 29.36 -1.84 -11.05
CA LYS A 17 29.04 -0.52 -10.48
C LYS A 17 29.10 0.62 -11.48
N ASP A 18 29.76 0.39 -12.60
CA ASP A 18 30.04 1.35 -13.68
C ASP A 18 29.13 1.16 -14.90
N VAL A 19 27.90 0.70 -14.67
CA VAL A 19 26.88 0.55 -15.72
C VAL A 19 26.43 1.93 -16.21
N ASN A 20 26.50 2.15 -17.51
CA ASN A 20 25.88 3.32 -18.13
C ASN A 20 24.40 3.05 -18.41
N LEU A 21 23.51 3.76 -17.68
CA LEU A 21 22.05 3.62 -17.83
C LEU A 21 21.48 4.43 -18.99
N ASP A 22 22.24 5.37 -19.56
CA ASP A 22 21.80 6.22 -20.67
C ASP A 22 21.97 5.55 -22.06
N THR A 23 22.16 4.24 -22.10
CA THR A 23 22.30 3.50 -23.35
C THR A 23 20.96 3.13 -23.95
N LYS A 24 20.89 3.07 -25.29
CA LYS A 24 19.75 2.47 -25.99
C LYS A 24 19.88 0.93 -25.91
N GLY A 25 18.93 0.27 -25.30
CA GLY A 25 18.92 -1.18 -25.12
C GLY A 25 19.34 -1.65 -23.74
N ASN A 26 19.74 -2.92 -23.60
CA ASN A 26 20.11 -3.50 -22.31
C ASN A 26 21.49 -2.99 -21.84
N PRO A 27 21.58 -2.25 -20.73
CA PRO A 27 22.82 -1.68 -20.23
C PRO A 27 23.88 -2.74 -19.88
N LEU A 28 23.49 -3.91 -19.40
CA LEU A 28 24.41 -5.01 -19.08
C LEU A 28 24.99 -5.66 -20.35
N GLU A 29 24.19 -5.77 -21.41
CA GLU A 29 24.64 -6.24 -22.72
C GLU A 29 25.68 -5.29 -23.33
N MET A 30 25.51 -3.98 -23.10
CA MET A 30 26.42 -2.95 -23.60
C MET A 30 27.66 -2.78 -22.72
N HIS A 31 27.70 -3.41 -21.53
CA HIS A 31 28.88 -3.34 -20.67
C HIS A 31 30.09 -4.01 -21.30
N PRO A 32 31.27 -3.36 -21.37
CA PRO A 32 32.41 -3.82 -22.19
C PRO A 32 33.00 -5.17 -21.73
N THR A 33 32.99 -5.44 -20.44
CA THR A 33 33.70 -6.60 -19.87
C THR A 33 32.81 -7.55 -19.09
N TRP A 34 31.84 -7.05 -18.33
CA TRP A 34 31.06 -7.84 -17.34
C TRP A 34 30.35 -9.05 -17.94
N LYS A 35 29.79 -8.92 -19.13
CA LYS A 35 29.09 -10.02 -19.82
C LYS A 35 30.03 -11.19 -20.21
N ASN A 36 31.32 -10.95 -20.33
CA ASN A 36 32.27 -11.98 -20.71
C ASN A 36 32.82 -12.69 -19.46
N THR A 37 32.82 -14.00 -19.48
CA THR A 37 33.24 -14.81 -18.33
C THR A 37 33.88 -16.12 -18.81
N ILE A 38 34.38 -16.90 -17.89
CA ILE A 38 34.86 -18.26 -18.11
C ILE A 38 33.97 -19.20 -17.29
N HIS A 39 33.46 -20.23 -17.93
CA HIS A 39 32.69 -21.25 -17.21
C HIS A 39 33.64 -22.07 -16.33
N LYS A 40 33.44 -22.01 -15.01
CA LYS A 40 34.39 -22.53 -14.01
C LYS A 40 34.71 -24.04 -14.14
N LYS A 41 33.71 -24.84 -14.50
CA LYS A 41 33.86 -26.29 -14.60
C LYS A 41 34.60 -26.76 -15.85
N THR A 42 34.45 -26.06 -16.98
CA THR A 42 35.03 -26.45 -18.25
C THR A 42 36.24 -25.61 -18.65
N GLY A 43 36.43 -24.44 -18.04
CA GLY A 43 37.48 -23.49 -18.45
C GLY A 43 37.21 -22.78 -19.78
N GLU A 44 36.04 -23.00 -20.38
CA GLU A 44 35.67 -22.41 -21.67
C GLU A 44 35.18 -20.98 -21.53
N LYS A 45 35.39 -20.17 -22.58
CA LYS A 45 34.82 -18.84 -22.68
C LYS A 45 33.28 -18.90 -22.71
N ALA A 46 32.65 -18.11 -21.88
CA ALA A 46 31.20 -18.04 -21.77
C ALA A 46 30.73 -16.59 -21.75
N LYS A 47 29.43 -16.39 -22.00
CA LYS A 47 28.75 -15.10 -21.91
C LYS A 47 27.72 -15.17 -20.79
N ARG A 48 27.73 -14.18 -19.91
CA ARG A 48 26.69 -14.05 -18.88
C ARG A 48 25.35 -13.69 -19.52
N GLU A 49 24.29 -14.22 -18.95
CA GLU A 49 22.96 -13.68 -19.19
C GLU A 49 22.89 -12.20 -18.73
N THR A 50 22.35 -11.37 -19.59
CA THR A 50 22.28 -9.92 -19.37
C THR A 50 20.87 -9.43 -19.06
N ASP A 51 19.84 -10.25 -19.33
CA ASP A 51 18.48 -9.93 -18.92
C ASP A 51 18.33 -10.12 -17.41
N THR A 52 17.69 -9.16 -16.78
CA THR A 52 17.35 -9.24 -15.36
C THR A 52 15.95 -9.80 -15.19
N LEU A 53 15.71 -10.42 -14.05
CA LEU A 53 14.37 -10.87 -13.69
C LEU A 53 13.42 -9.67 -13.54
N ASP A 54 12.15 -9.90 -13.83
CA ASP A 54 11.09 -8.94 -13.57
C ASP A 54 11.06 -8.56 -12.08
N THR A 55 10.74 -7.30 -11.78
CA THR A 55 10.68 -6.78 -10.41
C THR A 55 9.63 -7.50 -9.54
N PHE A 56 8.62 -8.13 -10.17
CA PHE A 56 7.63 -8.94 -9.45
C PHE A 56 8.17 -10.26 -8.92
N VAL A 57 9.36 -10.72 -9.36
CA VAL A 57 9.94 -11.98 -8.88
C VAL A 57 10.16 -11.93 -7.36
N ASP A 58 10.78 -10.89 -6.84
CA ASP A 58 11.03 -10.75 -5.40
C ASP A 58 9.73 -10.59 -4.61
N SER A 59 8.80 -9.79 -5.11
CA SER A 59 7.50 -9.58 -4.47
C SER A 59 6.61 -10.83 -4.51
N SER A 60 6.91 -11.79 -5.37
CA SER A 60 6.10 -13.02 -5.55
C SER A 60 6.23 -14.01 -4.41
N TRP A 61 7.24 -13.88 -3.56
CA TRP A 61 7.52 -14.81 -2.47
C TRP A 61 7.98 -14.16 -1.16
N TYR A 62 8.02 -12.83 -1.07
CA TYR A 62 8.51 -12.09 0.10
C TYR A 62 7.84 -12.51 1.41
N PHE A 63 6.56 -12.88 1.37
CA PHE A 63 5.79 -13.34 2.52
C PHE A 63 6.34 -14.66 3.09
N PHE A 64 6.95 -15.52 2.28
CA PHE A 64 7.70 -16.68 2.77
C PHE A 64 8.96 -16.23 3.51
N ARG A 65 9.70 -15.27 2.94
CA ARG A 65 10.90 -14.73 3.57
C ARG A 65 10.59 -14.06 4.90
N PHE A 66 9.47 -13.37 5.02
CA PHE A 66 9.04 -12.69 6.24
C PHE A 66 8.74 -13.64 7.40
N CYS A 67 8.45 -14.92 7.14
CA CYS A 67 8.30 -15.93 8.21
C CYS A 67 9.63 -16.20 8.93
N SER A 68 10.78 -15.95 8.29
CA SER A 68 12.12 -16.18 8.85
C SER A 68 13.16 -15.20 8.29
N PRO A 69 13.04 -13.88 8.58
CA PRO A 69 13.81 -12.84 7.90
C PRO A 69 15.33 -12.94 8.10
N ASN A 70 15.78 -13.49 9.22
CA ASN A 70 17.19 -13.64 9.56
C ASN A 70 17.79 -15.00 9.19
N TYR A 71 17.02 -15.88 8.54
CA TYR A 71 17.50 -17.20 8.15
C TYR A 71 18.44 -17.10 6.97
N SER A 72 19.70 -17.56 7.13
CA SER A 72 20.77 -17.38 6.14
C SER A 72 21.11 -18.64 5.33
N SER A 73 20.65 -19.82 5.78
CA SER A 73 21.02 -21.10 5.17
C SER A 73 20.20 -21.45 3.92
N ALA A 74 19.00 -20.86 3.77
CA ALA A 74 18.10 -21.06 2.63
C ALA A 74 17.19 -19.82 2.47
N PRO A 75 16.36 -19.75 1.41
CA PRO A 75 15.43 -18.65 1.21
C PRO A 75 14.49 -18.41 2.39
N PHE A 76 14.09 -19.47 3.09
CA PHE A 76 13.22 -19.45 4.28
C PHE A 76 13.42 -20.74 5.11
N ASP A 77 12.96 -20.73 6.35
CA ASP A 77 12.88 -21.90 7.22
C ASP A 77 11.52 -22.59 7.03
N GLU A 78 11.54 -23.86 6.59
CA GLU A 78 10.32 -24.65 6.32
C GLU A 78 9.41 -24.78 7.55
N LYS A 79 9.98 -24.90 8.77
CA LYS A 79 9.22 -24.96 10.02
C LYS A 79 8.47 -23.67 10.32
N GLN A 80 9.07 -22.52 9.98
CA GLN A 80 8.41 -21.23 10.14
C GLN A 80 7.30 -21.04 9.10
N ILE A 81 7.51 -21.53 7.87
CA ILE A 81 6.46 -21.55 6.85
C ILE A 81 5.26 -22.38 7.30
N GLU A 82 5.47 -23.59 7.82
CA GLU A 82 4.40 -24.44 8.32
C GLU A 82 3.58 -23.75 9.41
N LYS A 83 4.23 -22.95 10.27
CA LYS A 83 3.58 -22.24 11.36
C LYS A 83 2.79 -21.00 10.93
N TRP A 84 3.30 -20.24 9.96
CA TRP A 84 2.79 -18.89 9.64
C TRP A 84 1.99 -18.80 8.34
N MET A 85 2.12 -19.79 7.47
CA MET A 85 1.45 -19.79 6.17
C MET A 85 0.26 -20.76 6.12
N PRO A 86 -0.77 -20.49 5.30
CA PRO A 86 -0.94 -19.32 4.43
C PRO A 86 -1.22 -18.03 5.22
N VAL A 87 -0.97 -16.87 4.61
CA VAL A 87 -1.29 -15.55 5.20
C VAL A 87 -2.80 -15.48 5.48
N ASP A 88 -3.19 -15.13 6.71
CA ASP A 88 -4.60 -15.14 7.12
C ASP A 88 -5.45 -14.13 6.37
N GLN A 89 -4.94 -12.90 6.19
CA GLN A 89 -5.62 -11.83 5.49
C GLN A 89 -4.62 -11.05 4.63
N TYR A 90 -4.91 -10.94 3.34
CA TYR A 90 -4.10 -10.16 2.40
C TYR A 90 -4.92 -9.03 1.80
N ILE A 91 -4.40 -7.80 1.91
CA ILE A 91 -5.09 -6.58 1.51
C ILE A 91 -4.26 -5.87 0.46
N GLY A 92 -4.85 -5.48 -0.66
CA GLY A 92 -4.18 -4.77 -1.73
C GLY A 92 -5.14 -4.20 -2.76
N GLY A 93 -4.61 -3.37 -3.68
CA GLY A 93 -5.41 -2.82 -4.77
C GLY A 93 -5.82 -3.87 -5.79
N ILE A 94 -6.95 -3.64 -6.44
CA ILE A 94 -7.50 -4.54 -7.47
C ILE A 94 -6.56 -4.69 -8.68
N GLU A 95 -5.72 -3.69 -8.95
CA GLU A 95 -4.75 -3.68 -10.05
C GLU A 95 -3.74 -4.81 -9.98
N HIS A 96 -3.51 -5.34 -8.77
CA HIS A 96 -2.57 -6.45 -8.57
C HIS A 96 -3.13 -7.82 -8.89
N ALA A 97 -4.41 -7.95 -9.21
CA ALA A 97 -5.07 -9.24 -9.43
C ALA A 97 -4.41 -10.06 -10.56
N ILE A 98 -4.03 -9.44 -11.65
CA ILE A 98 -3.36 -10.07 -12.82
C ILE A 98 -1.84 -9.89 -12.83
N LEU A 99 -1.28 -9.23 -11.85
CA LEU A 99 0.17 -9.00 -11.68
C LEU A 99 0.68 -9.77 -10.47
N HIS A 100 0.90 -9.06 -9.38
CA HIS A 100 1.45 -9.59 -8.14
C HIS A 100 0.74 -10.84 -7.60
N LEU A 101 -0.59 -10.85 -7.58
CA LEU A 101 -1.34 -11.99 -7.03
C LEU A 101 -1.20 -13.25 -7.90
N LEU A 102 -1.16 -13.10 -9.21
CA LEU A 102 -0.93 -14.22 -10.13
C LEU A 102 0.47 -14.81 -9.94
N TYR A 103 1.50 -13.96 -9.87
CA TYR A 103 2.88 -14.38 -9.61
C TYR A 103 3.01 -15.05 -8.24
N SER A 104 2.41 -14.49 -7.19
CA SER A 104 2.44 -15.06 -5.83
C SER A 104 1.87 -16.47 -5.78
N ARG A 105 0.75 -16.71 -6.45
CA ARG A 105 0.15 -18.05 -6.59
C ARG A 105 1.03 -19.01 -7.37
N PHE A 106 1.60 -18.56 -8.47
CA PHE A 106 2.52 -19.37 -9.28
C PHE A 106 3.76 -19.76 -8.48
N PHE A 107 4.43 -18.81 -7.81
CA PHE A 107 5.59 -19.06 -6.97
C PHE A 107 5.27 -20.02 -5.81
N THR A 108 4.15 -19.84 -5.14
CA THR A 108 3.72 -20.74 -4.07
C THR A 108 3.59 -22.19 -4.55
N LYS A 109 2.98 -22.39 -5.72
CA LYS A 109 2.84 -23.73 -6.31
C LYS A 109 4.19 -24.31 -6.73
N SER A 110 5.06 -23.48 -7.29
CA SER A 110 6.42 -23.88 -7.68
C SER A 110 7.27 -24.26 -6.47
N ILE A 111 7.24 -23.45 -5.40
CA ILE A 111 7.92 -23.73 -4.14
C ILE A 111 7.41 -25.04 -3.54
N ASN A 112 6.11 -25.26 -3.50
CA ASN A 112 5.48 -26.50 -3.00
C ASN A 112 5.92 -27.74 -3.82
N SER A 113 6.22 -27.59 -5.09
CA SER A 113 6.72 -28.70 -5.92
C SER A 113 8.18 -29.07 -5.60
N ILE A 114 8.97 -28.12 -5.15
CA ILE A 114 10.41 -28.27 -4.83
C ILE A 114 10.60 -28.73 -3.37
N TYR A 115 9.95 -28.04 -2.45
CA TYR A 115 10.05 -28.28 -1.00
C TYR A 115 8.92 -29.21 -0.54
N LYS A 116 9.21 -30.50 -0.43
CA LYS A 116 8.22 -31.57 -0.18
C LYS A 116 7.51 -31.47 1.17
N ASN A 117 8.12 -30.79 2.13
CA ASN A 117 7.53 -30.60 3.47
C ASN A 117 6.54 -29.43 3.52
N ILE A 118 6.52 -28.57 2.50
CA ILE A 118 5.59 -27.44 2.43
C ILE A 118 4.32 -27.89 1.72
N ASN A 119 3.19 -27.87 2.42
CA ASN A 119 1.89 -28.24 1.84
C ASN A 119 0.96 -27.01 1.74
N ILE A 120 1.39 -26.00 1.01
CA ILE A 120 0.66 -24.74 0.82
C ILE A 120 0.38 -24.56 -0.67
N ARG A 121 -0.88 -24.61 -1.07
CA ARG A 121 -1.29 -24.46 -2.48
C ARG A 121 -1.61 -23.04 -2.86
N GLU A 122 -2.14 -22.26 -1.93
CA GLU A 122 -2.49 -20.84 -2.10
C GLU A 122 -1.79 -20.01 -1.03
N PRO A 123 -1.17 -18.87 -1.37
CA PRO A 123 -0.39 -18.08 -0.43
C PRO A 123 -1.26 -17.34 0.60
N PHE A 124 -2.52 -17.03 0.25
CA PHE A 124 -3.43 -16.21 1.03
C PHE A 124 -4.71 -16.99 1.33
N LYS A 125 -5.12 -17.01 2.60
CA LYS A 125 -6.36 -17.64 3.06
C LYS A 125 -7.57 -16.79 2.69
N ASN A 126 -7.46 -15.48 2.93
CA ASN A 126 -8.46 -14.49 2.57
C ASN A 126 -7.80 -13.35 1.80
N LEU A 127 -8.48 -12.88 0.78
CA LEU A 127 -8.07 -11.74 -0.03
C LEU A 127 -9.12 -10.63 0.08
N PHE A 128 -8.66 -9.43 0.33
CA PHE A 128 -9.49 -8.23 0.30
C PHE A 128 -8.91 -7.23 -0.71
N THR A 129 -9.70 -6.85 -1.72
CA THR A 129 -9.30 -5.87 -2.72
C THR A 129 -9.89 -4.52 -2.37
N GLN A 130 -9.00 -3.55 -2.12
CA GLN A 130 -9.39 -2.18 -1.79
C GLN A 130 -9.54 -1.33 -3.04
N GLY A 131 -10.43 -0.33 -2.96
CA GLY A 131 -10.57 0.70 -3.98
C GLY A 131 -9.39 1.67 -4.03
N MET A 132 -9.38 2.53 -5.01
CA MET A 132 -8.32 3.52 -5.24
C MET A 132 -8.66 4.85 -4.59
N VAL A 133 -7.63 5.61 -4.21
CA VAL A 133 -7.82 7.01 -3.83
C VAL A 133 -7.76 7.86 -5.10
N CYS A 134 -8.86 8.55 -5.38
CA CYS A 134 -9.06 9.35 -6.56
C CYS A 134 -9.05 10.84 -6.22
N HIS A 135 -8.60 11.65 -7.17
CA HIS A 135 -8.65 13.11 -7.08
C HIS A 135 -9.03 13.71 -8.43
N GLU A 136 -9.72 14.85 -8.40
CA GLU A 136 -9.96 15.64 -9.60
C GLU A 136 -8.66 15.91 -10.36
N THR A 137 -8.76 16.00 -11.66
CA THR A 137 -7.63 16.36 -12.51
C THR A 137 -7.74 17.81 -12.95
N TYR A 138 -6.60 18.49 -13.04
CA TYR A 138 -6.55 19.91 -13.40
C TYR A 138 -5.62 20.15 -14.58
N LYS A 139 -6.07 20.99 -15.51
CA LYS A 139 -5.25 21.47 -16.63
C LYS A 139 -5.30 22.98 -16.73
N ASP A 140 -4.16 23.57 -17.13
CA ASP A 140 -4.16 24.95 -17.56
C ASP A 140 -4.81 25.11 -18.94
N ILE A 141 -4.97 26.37 -19.38
CA ILE A 141 -5.56 26.68 -20.70
C ILE A 141 -4.73 26.17 -21.90
N LYS A 142 -3.45 25.80 -21.65
CA LYS A 142 -2.56 25.21 -22.66
C LYS A 142 -2.62 23.69 -22.66
N GLY A 143 -3.42 23.09 -21.77
CA GLY A 143 -3.58 21.63 -21.65
C GLY A 143 -2.54 20.92 -20.75
N ASN A 144 -1.65 21.67 -20.07
CA ASN A 144 -0.68 21.06 -19.16
C ASN A 144 -1.33 20.68 -17.83
N TRP A 145 -0.97 19.53 -17.30
CA TRP A 145 -1.44 19.06 -16.00
C TRP A 145 -0.90 19.94 -14.87
N LEU A 146 -1.75 20.22 -13.88
CA LEU A 146 -1.45 20.98 -12.68
C LEU A 146 -1.61 20.11 -11.44
N TYR A 147 -0.75 20.33 -10.43
CA TYR A 147 -0.91 19.74 -9.11
C TYR A 147 -2.05 20.44 -8.33
N PRO A 148 -2.73 19.75 -7.39
CA PRO A 148 -3.77 20.36 -6.56
C PRO A 148 -3.31 21.60 -5.79
N ASP A 149 -2.04 21.64 -5.35
CA ASP A 149 -1.45 22.77 -4.63
C ASP A 149 -1.18 23.99 -5.54
N GLU A 150 -1.12 23.83 -6.86
CA GLU A 150 -1.03 24.94 -7.84
C GLU A 150 -2.39 25.61 -8.11
N VAL A 151 -3.49 25.02 -7.60
CA VAL A 151 -4.86 25.43 -7.89
C VAL A 151 -5.52 26.04 -6.65
N GLU A 152 -6.36 27.05 -6.85
CA GLU A 152 -7.15 27.71 -5.82
C GLU A 152 -8.63 27.68 -6.19
N LYS A 153 -9.49 27.31 -5.23
CA LYS A 153 -10.95 27.34 -5.40
C LYS A 153 -11.44 28.77 -5.16
N VAL A 154 -12.10 29.34 -6.14
CA VAL A 154 -12.72 30.69 -6.05
C VAL A 154 -14.19 30.59 -5.68
N SER A 155 -14.93 29.69 -6.30
CA SER A 155 -16.32 29.38 -6.02
C SER A 155 -16.63 27.94 -6.37
N GLU A 156 -17.87 27.51 -6.18
CA GLU A 156 -18.29 26.19 -6.57
C GLU A 156 -18.15 26.00 -8.10
N GLY A 157 -17.42 24.94 -8.49
CA GLY A 157 -17.13 24.65 -9.90
C GLY A 157 -16.10 25.58 -10.57
N VAL A 158 -15.56 26.59 -9.88
CA VAL A 158 -14.60 27.53 -10.45
C VAL A 158 -13.27 27.46 -9.70
N LYS A 159 -12.24 27.09 -10.40
CA LYS A 159 -10.87 27.02 -9.89
C LYS A 159 -9.93 27.81 -10.80
N ILE A 160 -8.92 28.43 -10.19
CA ILE A 160 -7.90 29.20 -10.88
C ILE A 160 -6.50 28.72 -10.54
N LYS A 161 -5.58 28.91 -11.45
CA LYS A 161 -4.15 28.67 -11.20
C LYS A 161 -3.58 29.80 -10.32
N LYS A 162 -2.92 29.43 -9.22
CA LYS A 162 -2.41 30.40 -8.23
C LYS A 162 -1.42 31.39 -8.82
N SER A 163 -0.59 30.97 -9.78
CA SER A 163 0.52 31.77 -10.31
C SER A 163 0.09 32.93 -11.21
N ASP A 164 -0.94 32.74 -12.04
CA ASP A 164 -1.35 33.72 -13.07
C ASP A 164 -2.85 34.06 -13.01
N LYS A 165 -3.58 33.46 -12.05
CA LYS A 165 -5.02 33.65 -11.82
C LYS A 165 -5.92 33.25 -13.01
N GLN A 166 -5.39 32.49 -13.96
CA GLN A 166 -6.17 31.98 -15.09
C GLN A 166 -7.08 30.81 -14.67
N ASN A 167 -8.19 30.67 -15.38
CA ASN A 167 -9.13 29.57 -15.13
C ASN A 167 -8.47 28.22 -15.40
N VAL A 168 -8.82 27.24 -14.59
CA VAL A 168 -8.36 25.85 -14.68
C VAL A 168 -9.48 24.98 -15.25
N ILE A 169 -9.12 24.11 -16.18
CA ILE A 169 -10.02 23.09 -16.68
C ILE A 169 -10.05 21.96 -15.65
N ILE A 170 -11.24 21.70 -15.10
CA ILE A 170 -11.46 20.64 -14.08
C ILE A 170 -11.93 19.39 -14.82
N GLY A 171 -11.19 18.30 -14.67
CA GLY A 171 -11.58 16.99 -15.16
C GLY A 171 -12.17 16.12 -14.03
N PRO A 172 -12.71 14.94 -14.38
CA PRO A 172 -13.30 14.03 -13.40
C PRO A 172 -12.28 13.52 -12.39
N PRO A 173 -12.76 13.04 -11.22
CA PRO A 173 -11.90 12.29 -10.30
C PRO A 173 -11.38 11.02 -10.96
N GLU A 174 -10.07 10.84 -10.90
CA GLU A 174 -9.37 9.66 -11.40
C GLU A 174 -8.35 9.18 -10.37
N SER A 175 -7.94 7.92 -10.45
CA SER A 175 -6.86 7.38 -9.61
C SER A 175 -5.64 8.29 -9.62
N MET A 176 -5.10 8.58 -8.44
CA MET A 176 -3.94 9.47 -8.30
C MET A 176 -2.74 8.93 -9.05
N SER A 177 -2.12 9.76 -9.89
CA SER A 177 -0.91 9.42 -10.64
C SER A 177 0.02 10.62 -10.80
N LYS A 178 1.33 10.35 -10.78
CA LYS A 178 2.35 11.39 -11.03
C LYS A 178 2.26 11.97 -12.44
N SER A 179 1.86 11.17 -13.42
CA SER A 179 1.74 11.61 -14.83
C SER A 179 0.62 12.61 -15.04
N LYS A 180 -0.48 12.51 -14.29
CA LYS A 180 -1.61 13.44 -14.32
C LYS A 180 -1.52 14.53 -13.27
N LYS A 181 -0.50 14.49 -12.43
CA LYS A 181 -0.26 15.44 -11.32
C LYS A 181 -1.45 15.60 -10.36
N ASN A 182 -2.35 14.64 -10.29
CA ASN A 182 -3.51 14.67 -9.40
C ASN A 182 -3.25 13.99 -8.05
N THR A 183 -2.00 14.00 -7.60
CA THR A 183 -1.57 13.41 -6.34
C THR A 183 -1.61 14.42 -5.20
N VAL A 184 -2.03 13.97 -4.03
CA VAL A 184 -1.92 14.70 -2.76
C VAL A 184 -0.77 14.11 -1.97
N ASP A 185 0.14 14.97 -1.49
CA ASP A 185 1.28 14.53 -0.69
C ASP A 185 0.82 14.20 0.74
N PRO A 186 0.91 12.93 1.17
CA PRO A 186 0.51 12.54 2.52
C PRO A 186 1.35 13.20 3.61
N GLU A 187 2.63 13.53 3.36
CA GLU A 187 3.46 14.21 4.35
C GLU A 187 2.93 15.62 4.68
N ILE A 188 2.47 16.35 3.68
CA ILE A 188 1.89 17.69 3.87
C ILE A 188 0.63 17.58 4.71
N MET A 189 -0.25 16.63 4.39
CA MET A 189 -1.48 16.39 5.12
C MET A 189 -1.22 15.96 6.57
N ILE A 190 -0.27 15.06 6.78
CA ILE A 190 0.12 14.60 8.13
C ILE A 190 0.73 15.73 8.95
N LYS A 191 1.57 16.57 8.37
CA LYS A 191 2.12 17.75 9.07
C LYS A 191 1.04 18.74 9.47
N GLN A 192 0.01 18.93 8.64
CA GLN A 192 -1.04 19.92 8.87
C GLN A 192 -2.14 19.44 9.80
N TYR A 193 -2.57 18.18 9.68
CA TYR A 193 -3.77 17.65 10.36
C TYR A 193 -3.48 16.46 11.28
N GLY A 194 -2.28 15.90 11.24
CA GLY A 194 -1.91 14.67 11.93
C GLY A 194 -2.29 13.39 11.17
N ALA A 195 -1.55 12.32 11.41
CA ALA A 195 -1.76 11.04 10.73
C ALA A 195 -3.15 10.44 11.00
N ASP A 196 -3.66 10.58 12.22
CA ASP A 196 -4.96 10.01 12.60
C ASP A 196 -6.12 10.67 11.86
N SER A 197 -6.04 11.98 11.57
CA SER A 197 -7.06 12.66 10.78
C SER A 197 -7.14 12.15 9.35
N VAL A 198 -5.98 11.88 8.74
CA VAL A 198 -5.91 11.31 7.38
C VAL A 198 -6.45 9.87 7.38
N ARG A 199 -6.01 9.05 8.33
CA ARG A 199 -6.50 7.66 8.47
C ARG A 199 -8.01 7.62 8.71
N TRP A 200 -8.51 8.48 9.60
CA TRP A 200 -9.94 8.58 9.90
C TRP A 200 -10.75 8.94 8.66
N PHE A 201 -10.29 9.94 7.88
CA PHE A 201 -10.95 10.33 6.65
C PHE A 201 -11.02 9.17 5.64
N ILE A 202 -9.89 8.53 5.35
CA ILE A 202 -9.83 7.42 4.38
C ILE A 202 -10.76 6.27 4.75
N LEU A 203 -10.87 5.94 6.04
CA LEU A 203 -11.72 4.86 6.51
C LEU A 203 -13.19 5.23 6.66
N SER A 204 -13.52 6.53 6.74
CA SER A 204 -14.89 7.01 6.97
C SER A 204 -15.69 7.27 5.69
N ASP A 205 -15.00 7.56 4.58
CA ASP A 205 -15.65 8.10 3.37
C ASP A 205 -16.54 7.08 2.67
N SER A 206 -16.01 5.89 2.42
CA SER A 206 -16.67 4.86 1.60
C SER A 206 -16.37 3.47 2.15
N PRO A 207 -17.17 2.45 1.78
CA PRO A 207 -16.76 1.07 1.95
C PRO A 207 -15.37 0.85 1.32
N PRO A 208 -14.46 0.13 1.99
CA PRO A 208 -13.06 0.07 1.56
C PRO A 208 -12.83 -0.61 0.20
N GLU A 209 -13.84 -1.32 -0.34
CA GLU A 209 -13.80 -1.89 -1.69
C GLU A 209 -14.07 -0.86 -2.80
N LYS A 210 -14.60 0.31 -2.43
CA LYS A 210 -14.93 1.39 -3.37
C LYS A 210 -13.83 2.43 -3.41
N ASP A 211 -13.77 3.12 -4.54
CA ASP A 211 -12.87 4.26 -4.68
C ASP A 211 -13.25 5.38 -3.71
N VAL A 212 -12.23 5.98 -3.10
CA VAL A 212 -12.35 7.14 -2.20
C VAL A 212 -12.01 8.39 -3.00
N GLN A 213 -12.92 9.34 -3.07
CA GLN A 213 -12.63 10.64 -3.62
C GLN A 213 -11.97 11.52 -2.55
N TRP A 214 -10.73 11.95 -2.79
CA TRP A 214 -10.03 12.84 -1.88
C TRP A 214 -10.78 14.16 -1.68
N SER A 215 -10.89 14.59 -0.44
CA SER A 215 -11.55 15.82 -0.04
C SER A 215 -10.81 16.50 1.12
N ASP A 216 -10.25 17.67 0.87
CA ASP A 216 -9.58 18.45 1.92
C ASP A 216 -10.55 18.80 3.05
N THR A 217 -11.80 19.09 2.73
CA THR A 217 -12.86 19.36 3.72
C THR A 217 -13.18 18.14 4.56
N GLY A 218 -13.08 16.94 4.00
CA GLY A 218 -13.23 15.67 4.71
C GLY A 218 -12.13 15.47 5.76
N VAL A 219 -10.87 15.72 5.40
CA VAL A 219 -9.74 15.65 6.35
C VAL A 219 -9.88 16.67 7.48
N VAL A 220 -10.28 17.92 7.15
CA VAL A 220 -10.54 18.97 8.16
C VAL A 220 -11.66 18.54 9.11
N SER A 221 -12.73 17.95 8.60
CA SER A 221 -13.85 17.48 9.42
C SER A 221 -13.42 16.33 10.35
N SER A 222 -12.62 15.41 9.86
CA SER A 222 -12.03 14.33 10.65
C SER A 222 -11.15 14.87 11.77
N ASN A 223 -10.30 15.85 11.48
CA ASN A 223 -9.47 16.51 12.50
C ASN A 223 -10.32 17.18 13.58
N LYS A 224 -11.34 17.92 13.21
CA LYS A 224 -12.27 18.55 14.17
C LYS A 224 -12.96 17.54 15.08
N PHE A 225 -13.34 16.39 14.55
CA PHE A 225 -13.96 15.33 15.34
C PHE A 225 -12.97 14.74 16.35
N LEU A 226 -11.75 14.40 15.93
CA LEU A 226 -10.71 13.89 16.83
C LEU A 226 -10.36 14.90 17.94
N GLN A 227 -10.28 16.19 17.62
CA GLN A 227 -10.09 17.24 18.63
C GLN A 227 -11.27 17.33 19.60
N LYS A 228 -12.51 17.14 19.13
CA LYS A 228 -13.69 17.08 20.00
C LYS A 228 -13.59 15.92 21.00
N ILE A 229 -13.18 14.73 20.56
CA ILE A 229 -12.96 13.58 21.44
C ILE A 229 -11.87 13.89 22.48
N TRP A 230 -10.75 14.45 22.04
CA TRP A 230 -9.65 14.85 22.93
C TRP A 230 -10.09 15.83 24.01
N ASN A 231 -10.85 16.86 23.62
CA ASN A 231 -11.38 17.85 24.56
C ASN A 231 -12.41 17.24 25.53
N LEU A 232 -13.25 16.31 25.04
CA LEU A 232 -14.20 15.58 25.88
C LEU A 232 -13.48 14.75 26.94
N ASN A 233 -12.42 14.04 26.57
CA ASN A 233 -11.60 13.28 27.50
C ASN A 233 -10.98 14.17 28.59
N ASN A 234 -10.46 15.34 28.21
CA ASN A 234 -9.92 16.32 29.17
C ASN A 234 -11.02 16.84 30.14
N LEU A 235 -12.22 17.10 29.63
CA LEU A 235 -13.35 17.52 30.47
C LEU A 235 -13.77 16.44 31.48
N ILE A 236 -13.78 15.17 31.05
CA ILE A 236 -14.11 14.03 31.92
C ILE A 236 -13.08 13.91 33.04
N ASN A 237 -11.79 13.96 32.70
CA ASN A 237 -10.69 13.81 33.65
C ASN A 237 -10.61 14.93 34.70
N HIS A 238 -11.15 16.11 34.39
CA HIS A 238 -11.19 17.24 35.32
C HIS A 238 -12.50 17.35 36.13
N ARG A 239 -13.49 16.51 35.87
CA ARG A 239 -14.76 16.54 36.65
C ARG A 239 -14.60 15.85 38.00
N LYS A 240 -15.02 16.55 39.07
CA LYS A 240 -15.16 15.93 40.40
C LYS A 240 -16.37 15.00 40.40
N ASN A 241 -16.25 13.83 41.03
CA ASN A 241 -17.34 12.89 41.19
C ASN A 241 -18.56 13.53 41.80
N LYS A 242 -19.68 13.48 41.10
CA LYS A 242 -21.02 13.81 41.62
C LYS A 242 -21.79 12.51 41.77
N SER A 243 -22.74 12.45 42.70
CA SER A 243 -23.64 11.29 42.79
C SER A 243 -24.42 11.15 41.48
N ILE A 244 -24.39 9.99 40.89
CA ILE A 244 -25.06 9.69 39.62
C ILE A 244 -26.22 8.74 39.91
N ASN A 245 -27.34 8.92 39.23
CA ASN A 245 -28.49 8.02 39.32
C ASN A 245 -28.11 6.65 38.71
N GLN A 246 -28.20 5.58 39.51
CA GLN A 246 -27.83 4.24 39.13
C GLN A 246 -28.55 3.73 37.87
N LYS A 247 -29.86 4.06 37.72
CA LYS A 247 -30.63 3.66 36.51
C LYS A 247 -30.12 4.31 35.24
N ILE A 248 -29.62 5.56 35.33
CA ILE A 248 -29.02 6.24 34.18
C ILE A 248 -27.69 5.55 33.81
N VAL A 249 -26.90 5.15 34.80
CA VAL A 249 -25.64 4.41 34.56
C VAL A 249 -25.92 3.07 33.90
N GLU A 250 -26.90 2.32 34.37
CA GLU A 250 -27.26 1.02 33.79
C GLU A 250 -27.75 1.15 32.35
N SER A 251 -28.64 2.13 32.06
CA SER A 251 -29.08 2.38 30.67
C SER A 251 -27.92 2.76 29.75
N PHE A 252 -27.06 3.67 30.22
CA PHE A 252 -25.89 4.13 29.46
C PHE A 252 -24.90 2.98 29.17
N ASN A 253 -24.63 2.14 30.19
CA ASN A 253 -23.73 0.99 30.00
C ASN A 253 -24.31 0.00 28.98
N LEU A 254 -25.62 -0.26 29.00
CA LEU A 254 -26.24 -1.12 27.99
C LEU A 254 -26.10 -0.58 26.57
N GLU A 255 -26.30 0.74 26.41
CA GLU A 255 -26.11 1.40 25.09
C GLU A 255 -24.65 1.31 24.61
N ILE A 256 -23.69 1.53 25.51
CA ILE A 256 -22.26 1.39 25.21
C ILE A 256 -21.89 -0.05 24.84
N ASP A 257 -22.39 -1.04 25.57
CA ASP A 257 -22.12 -2.45 25.26
C ASP A 257 -22.67 -2.84 23.89
N GLN A 258 -23.87 -2.37 23.55
CA GLN A 258 -24.45 -2.57 22.21
C GLN A 258 -23.63 -1.87 21.11
N LEU A 259 -23.11 -0.68 21.39
CA LEU A 259 -22.28 0.08 20.46
C LEU A 259 -20.94 -0.61 20.22
N ILE A 260 -20.28 -1.09 21.28
CA ILE A 260 -19.05 -1.87 21.21
C ILE A 260 -19.26 -3.10 20.31
N TYR A 261 -20.34 -3.85 20.55
CA TYR A 261 -20.66 -5.03 19.74
C TYR A 261 -20.83 -4.69 18.24
N LYS A 262 -21.55 -3.61 17.93
CA LYS A 262 -21.75 -3.15 16.54
C LYS A 262 -20.42 -2.76 15.88
N ILE A 263 -19.57 -2.04 16.61
CA ILE A 263 -18.26 -1.61 16.12
C ILE A 263 -17.35 -2.81 15.85
N ASP A 264 -17.23 -3.72 16.83
CA ASP A 264 -16.40 -4.93 16.69
C ASP A 264 -16.82 -5.75 15.46
N LYS A 265 -18.14 -6.01 15.34
CA LYS A 265 -18.68 -6.73 14.20
C LYS A 265 -18.41 -6.03 12.87
N SER A 266 -18.54 -4.71 12.83
CA SER A 266 -18.26 -3.94 11.61
C SER A 266 -16.77 -3.98 11.23
N ILE A 267 -15.87 -3.99 12.22
CA ILE A 267 -14.41 -4.13 12.00
C ILE A 267 -14.09 -5.54 11.46
N GLU A 268 -14.66 -6.58 12.06
CA GLU A 268 -14.48 -7.97 11.60
C GLU A 268 -14.92 -8.17 10.14
N GLU A 269 -15.98 -7.47 9.73
CA GLU A 269 -16.53 -7.50 8.37
C GLU A 269 -15.85 -6.50 7.41
N PHE A 270 -14.78 -5.80 7.81
CA PHE A 270 -14.11 -4.73 7.04
C PHE A 270 -15.03 -3.55 6.66
N LYS A 271 -16.13 -3.34 7.37
CA LYS A 271 -17.06 -2.22 7.18
C LYS A 271 -16.61 -1.00 8.00
N PHE A 272 -15.42 -0.50 7.74
CA PHE A 272 -14.77 0.54 8.55
C PHE A 272 -15.57 1.85 8.56
N ASN A 273 -16.16 2.24 7.44
CA ASN A 273 -17.02 3.41 7.36
C ASN A 273 -18.26 3.31 8.26
N VAL A 274 -18.82 2.10 8.40
CA VAL A 274 -19.93 1.84 9.34
C VAL A 274 -19.44 1.89 10.78
N SER A 275 -18.28 1.29 11.08
CA SER A 275 -17.66 1.40 12.42
C SER A 275 -17.46 2.86 12.82
N ILE A 276 -16.94 3.70 11.91
CA ILE A 276 -16.71 5.11 12.17
C ILE A 276 -18.04 5.86 12.37
N ALA A 277 -19.08 5.52 11.62
CA ALA A 277 -20.41 6.12 11.83
C ALA A 277 -20.91 5.86 13.25
N HIS A 278 -20.69 4.67 13.81
CA HIS A 278 -21.07 4.36 15.19
C HIS A 278 -20.27 5.15 16.24
N PHE A 279 -19.05 5.63 15.93
CA PHE A 279 -18.32 6.52 16.84
C PHE A 279 -18.90 7.93 16.91
N TYR A 280 -19.75 8.33 15.97
CA TYR A 280 -20.44 9.63 16.01
C TYR A 280 -21.75 9.57 16.82
N GLU A 281 -22.32 8.40 17.05
CA GLU A 281 -23.50 8.16 17.90
C GLU A 281 -23.17 8.35 19.39
#